data_f7439f1c7276b1740bbaa28a592b498d
#
_entry.id   f7439f1c7276b1740bbaa28a592b498d
#
_cell.length_a   1.000
_cell.length_b   1.000
_cell.length_c   1.000
_cell.angle_alpha   90.00
_cell.angle_beta   90.00
_cell.angle_gamma   90.00
#
_symmetry.space_group_name_H-M   'P 1'
#
loop_
_entity.id
_entity.type
_entity.pdbx_description
1 polymer ?
#
loop_
_entity_poly.entity_id
_entity_poly.type
_entity_poly.pdbx_seq_one_letter_code
_entity_poly.pdbx_strand_id
1 'polypeptide(L)'
;VTALLILAVALVATLAVGLALRSRSGKVRASMPVPTAAVDDERLARLAEAGVGATGRPIVLHFSADWCGPCAAVRRVVGQVLAKLDAGTPDGPAATEIELDIDENPSLAKTLGVLSLPTTFILDGELTERFRISGVPSAADLESALAPLLEPGRPKS
;
A
#
# COMPACT_ATOMS: atom_id res chain seq x y z
N VAL A 1 45.60 -15.74 3.08
CA VAL A 1 44.85 -15.76 1.77
C VAL A 1 43.46 -16.34 1.97
N THR A 2 43.28 -17.48 2.62
CA THR A 2 41.97 -18.12 2.87
C THR A 2 41.02 -17.27 3.72
N ALA A 3 41.50 -16.60 4.78
CA ALA A 3 40.68 -15.72 5.61
C ALA A 3 40.13 -14.50 4.84
N LEU A 4 40.93 -13.91 3.97
CA LEU A 4 40.54 -12.79 3.10
C LEU A 4 39.48 -13.23 2.07
N LEU A 5 39.64 -14.43 1.54
CA LEU A 5 38.69 -15.01 0.56
C LEU A 5 37.33 -15.29 1.20
N ILE A 6 37.32 -15.85 2.43
CA ILE A 6 36.09 -16.09 3.20
C ILE A 6 35.39 -14.75 3.51
N LEU A 7 36.13 -13.73 3.93
CA LEU A 7 35.58 -12.42 4.23
C LEU A 7 34.96 -11.77 2.98
N ALA A 8 35.65 -11.86 1.84
CA ALA A 8 35.13 -11.33 0.57
C ALA A 8 33.84 -12.04 0.13
N VAL A 9 33.79 -13.36 0.23
CA VAL A 9 32.59 -14.16 -0.11
C VAL A 9 31.43 -13.80 0.83
N ALA A 10 31.69 -13.68 2.13
CA ALA A 10 30.65 -13.29 3.11
C ALA A 10 30.11 -11.87 2.81
N LEU A 11 30.98 -10.92 2.46
CA LEU A 11 30.59 -9.57 2.12
C LEU A 11 29.71 -9.54 0.85
N VAL A 12 30.10 -10.26 -0.19
CA VAL A 12 29.32 -10.34 -1.45
C VAL A 12 27.97 -11.01 -1.21
N ALA A 13 27.94 -12.08 -0.42
CA ALA A 13 26.69 -12.77 -0.06
C ALA A 13 25.73 -11.85 0.72
N THR A 14 26.22 -11.12 1.72
CA THR A 14 25.40 -10.16 2.49
C THR A 14 24.91 -9.01 1.61
N LEU A 15 25.76 -8.50 0.72
CA LEU A 15 25.35 -7.45 -0.23
C LEU A 15 24.27 -7.94 -1.19
N ALA A 16 24.45 -9.15 -1.74
CA ALA A 16 23.46 -9.75 -2.66
C ALA A 16 22.11 -9.98 -1.96
N VAL A 17 22.11 -10.50 -0.73
CA VAL A 17 20.88 -10.67 0.06
C VAL A 17 20.25 -9.32 0.37
N GLY A 18 21.01 -8.32 0.77
CA GLY A 18 20.52 -6.97 1.02
C GLY A 18 19.87 -6.32 -0.20
N LEU A 19 20.50 -6.43 -1.38
CA LEU A 19 19.92 -5.95 -2.63
C LEU A 19 18.64 -6.73 -3.01
N ALA A 20 18.62 -8.04 -2.84
CA ALA A 20 17.45 -8.87 -3.13
C ALA A 20 16.26 -8.54 -2.23
N LEU A 21 16.49 -8.29 -0.94
CA LEU A 21 15.45 -7.85 -0.02
C LEU A 21 14.95 -6.44 -0.38
N ARG A 22 15.85 -5.52 -0.71
CA ARG A 22 15.49 -4.16 -1.12
C ARG A 22 14.67 -4.14 -2.42
N SER A 23 14.97 -5.03 -3.38
CA SER A 23 14.23 -5.10 -4.64
C SER A 23 12.81 -5.69 -4.49
N ARG A 24 12.49 -6.30 -3.34
CA ARG A 24 11.15 -6.83 -3.03
C ARG A 24 10.27 -5.82 -2.29
N SER A 25 10.85 -4.77 -1.70
CA SER A 25 10.11 -3.71 -1.04
C SER A 25 9.46 -2.76 -2.06
N GLY A 26 8.27 -2.27 -1.76
CA GLY A 26 7.56 -1.32 -2.61
C GLY A 26 6.82 -1.93 -3.81
N LYS A 27 6.89 -3.25 -4.01
CA LYS A 27 6.15 -3.90 -5.11
C LYS A 27 4.67 -4.02 -4.77
N VAL A 28 3.83 -3.65 -5.74
CA VAL A 28 2.39 -3.87 -5.69
C VAL A 28 2.10 -5.36 -5.76
N ARG A 29 1.31 -5.85 -4.82
CA ARG A 29 0.78 -7.21 -4.83
C ARG A 29 -0.73 -7.15 -4.93
N ALA A 30 -1.30 -7.91 -5.87
CA ALA A 30 -2.73 -8.11 -5.92
C ALA A 30 -3.18 -8.85 -4.66
N SER A 31 -4.18 -8.32 -3.98
CA SER A 31 -4.81 -8.97 -2.84
C SER A 31 -5.88 -9.91 -3.38
N MET A 32 -5.77 -11.18 -3.03
CA MET A 32 -6.87 -12.12 -3.28
C MET A 32 -7.81 -12.03 -2.06
N PRO A 33 -9.06 -11.61 -2.23
CA PRO A 33 -10.02 -11.65 -1.15
C PRO A 33 -10.19 -13.11 -0.70
N VAL A 34 -9.92 -13.40 0.56
CA VAL A 34 -10.34 -14.65 1.17
C VAL A 34 -11.74 -14.37 1.73
N PRO A 35 -12.81 -14.81 1.07
CA PRO A 35 -14.16 -14.45 1.47
C PRO A 35 -14.57 -15.29 2.67
N THR A 36 -14.53 -14.65 3.84
CA THR A 36 -15.27 -15.11 5.01
C THR A 36 -16.09 -13.91 5.48
N ALA A 37 -17.39 -13.93 5.32
CA ALA A 37 -18.28 -12.80 5.60
C ALA A 37 -18.02 -12.15 6.98
N ALA A 38 -17.73 -12.95 8.00
CA ALA A 38 -17.43 -12.45 9.34
C ALA A 38 -16.11 -11.63 9.42
N VAL A 39 -15.10 -11.96 8.60
CA VAL A 39 -13.83 -11.20 8.54
C VAL A 39 -14.03 -9.90 7.79
N ASP A 40 -14.88 -9.92 6.76
CA ASP A 40 -15.20 -8.71 5.99
C ASP A 40 -16.02 -7.72 6.83
N ASP A 41 -16.99 -8.20 7.63
CA ASP A 41 -17.78 -7.35 8.52
C ASP A 41 -16.92 -6.70 9.60
N GLU A 42 -16.01 -7.44 10.24
CA GLU A 42 -15.08 -6.86 11.22
C GLU A 42 -14.15 -5.82 10.57
N ARG A 43 -13.62 -6.13 9.39
CA ARG A 43 -12.76 -5.22 8.65
C ARG A 43 -13.47 -3.92 8.30
N LEU A 44 -14.70 -3.99 7.79
CA LEU A 44 -15.51 -2.82 7.45
C LEU A 44 -15.86 -1.99 8.69
N ALA A 45 -16.20 -2.64 9.81
CA ALA A 45 -16.46 -1.95 11.07
C ALA A 45 -15.22 -1.18 11.55
N ARG A 46 -14.03 -1.79 11.50
CA ARG A 46 -12.77 -1.13 11.89
C ARG A 46 -12.38 0.01 10.94
N LEU A 47 -12.62 -0.12 9.65
CA LEU A 47 -12.43 0.97 8.69
C LEU A 47 -13.35 2.15 9.02
N ALA A 48 -14.63 1.88 9.32
CA ALA A 48 -15.59 2.92 9.70
C ALA A 48 -15.20 3.61 11.01
N GLU A 49 -14.73 2.87 12.03
CA GLU A 49 -14.22 3.43 13.30
C GLU A 49 -13.04 4.39 13.06
N ALA A 50 -12.19 4.10 12.08
CA ALA A 50 -11.07 4.95 11.67
C ALA A 50 -11.49 6.08 10.70
N GLY A 51 -12.78 6.27 10.45
CA GLY A 51 -13.30 7.31 9.56
C GLY A 51 -13.17 7.00 8.07
N VAL A 52 -12.87 5.74 7.70
CA VAL A 52 -12.74 5.30 6.31
C VAL A 52 -14.07 4.75 5.83
N GLY A 53 -14.78 5.49 5.00
CA GLY A 53 -16.06 5.12 4.42
C GLY A 53 -16.00 4.90 2.90
N ALA A 54 -16.93 4.13 2.38
CA ALA A 54 -17.09 3.93 0.94
C ALA A 54 -17.46 5.25 0.26
N THR A 55 -16.67 5.67 -0.72
CA THR A 55 -16.87 6.91 -1.47
C THR A 55 -17.34 6.66 -2.91
N GLY A 56 -17.45 5.41 -3.32
CA GLY A 56 -17.65 5.01 -4.70
C GLY A 56 -16.42 5.21 -5.60
N ARG A 57 -15.31 5.68 -5.02
CA ARG A 57 -14.03 5.91 -5.69
C ARG A 57 -12.93 5.10 -5.01
N PRO A 58 -11.84 4.79 -5.72
CA PRO A 58 -10.69 4.12 -5.10
C PRO A 58 -10.10 4.93 -3.95
N ILE A 59 -9.59 4.23 -2.94
CA ILE A 59 -8.91 4.81 -1.79
C ILE A 59 -7.49 4.26 -1.71
N VAL A 60 -6.53 5.17 -1.58
CA VAL A 60 -5.14 4.86 -1.25
C VAL A 60 -4.98 5.08 0.25
N LEU A 61 -5.12 3.99 1.02
CA LEU A 61 -5.00 3.99 2.47
C LEU A 61 -3.59 3.58 2.86
N HIS A 62 -2.85 4.42 3.58
CA HIS A 62 -1.53 4.02 4.06
C HIS A 62 -1.35 4.26 5.56
N PHE A 63 -0.64 3.32 6.18
CA PHE A 63 -0.25 3.43 7.58
C PHE A 63 1.11 4.10 7.71
N SER A 64 1.18 5.01 8.67
CA SER A 64 2.39 5.76 9.04
C SER A 64 2.59 5.79 10.55
N ALA A 65 3.67 6.40 10.99
CA ALA A 65 3.94 6.80 12.36
C ALA A 65 4.97 7.94 12.37
N ASP A 66 5.03 8.71 13.43
CA ASP A 66 5.99 9.82 13.58
C ASP A 66 7.45 9.36 13.49
N TRP A 67 7.73 8.15 13.96
CA TRP A 67 9.07 7.54 13.91
C TRP A 67 9.39 6.85 12.57
N CYS A 68 8.45 6.82 11.62
CA CYS A 68 8.60 6.15 10.32
C CYS A 68 9.26 7.07 9.28
N GLY A 69 10.59 7.04 9.16
CA GLY A 69 11.32 7.84 8.17
C GLY A 69 10.86 7.67 6.71
N PRO A 70 10.65 6.43 6.21
CA PRO A 70 10.23 6.22 4.82
C PRO A 70 8.80 6.67 4.50
N CYS A 71 7.94 6.89 5.52
CA CYS A 71 6.53 7.26 5.30
C CYS A 71 6.38 8.61 4.59
N ALA A 72 7.28 9.55 4.82
CA ALA A 72 7.32 10.82 4.07
C ALA A 72 7.52 10.62 2.55
N ALA A 73 8.22 9.57 2.15
CA ALA A 73 8.40 9.24 0.73
C ALA A 73 7.10 8.68 0.14
N VAL A 74 6.31 7.89 0.88
CA VAL A 74 4.99 7.40 0.45
C VAL A 74 4.07 8.58 0.19
N ARG A 75 3.90 9.51 1.16
CA ARG A 75 3.07 10.72 0.99
C ARG A 75 3.41 11.48 -0.29
N ARG A 76 4.71 11.64 -0.55
CA ARG A 76 5.17 12.35 -1.76
C ARG A 76 4.80 11.61 -3.04
N VAL A 77 5.00 10.29 -3.09
CA VAL A 77 4.67 9.48 -4.28
C VAL A 77 3.17 9.44 -4.50
N VAL A 78 2.38 9.21 -3.45
CA VAL A 78 0.91 9.19 -3.54
C VAL A 78 0.40 10.54 -4.03
N GLY A 79 0.81 11.65 -3.40
CA GLY A 79 0.40 12.99 -3.79
C GLY A 79 0.76 13.33 -5.26
N GLN A 80 1.95 12.93 -5.74
CA GLN A 80 2.34 13.12 -7.14
C GLN A 80 1.46 12.33 -8.12
N VAL A 81 1.18 11.06 -7.79
CA VAL A 81 0.35 10.19 -8.64
C VAL A 81 -1.08 10.69 -8.68
N LEU A 82 -1.67 11.01 -7.52
CA LEU A 82 -3.05 11.51 -7.47
C LEU A 82 -3.19 12.84 -8.21
N ALA A 83 -2.29 13.79 -8.01
CA ALA A 83 -2.31 15.06 -8.73
C ALA A 83 -2.24 14.88 -10.26
N LYS A 84 -1.47 13.90 -10.74
CA LYS A 84 -1.39 13.56 -12.17
C LYS A 84 -2.70 12.95 -12.69
N LEU A 85 -3.31 12.04 -11.93
CA LEU A 85 -4.55 11.38 -12.28
C LEU A 85 -5.73 12.36 -12.26
N ASP A 86 -5.78 13.26 -11.27
CA ASP A 86 -6.82 14.28 -11.13
C ASP A 86 -6.82 15.25 -12.31
N ALA A 87 -5.65 15.59 -12.84
CA ALA A 87 -5.53 16.46 -14.03
C ALA A 87 -6.20 15.85 -15.27
N GLY A 88 -6.40 14.54 -15.32
CA GLY A 88 -7.11 13.82 -16.39
C GLY A 88 -8.58 13.52 -16.10
N THR A 89 -9.11 13.90 -14.92
CA THR A 89 -10.44 13.52 -14.46
C THR A 89 -11.30 14.77 -14.24
N PRO A 90 -12.26 15.08 -15.13
CA PRO A 90 -13.06 16.31 -15.02
C PRO A 90 -14.08 16.27 -13.87
N ASP A 91 -14.49 15.10 -13.40
CA ASP A 91 -15.60 14.90 -12.45
C ASP A 91 -15.17 14.77 -10.98
N GLY A 92 -14.03 15.34 -10.61
CA GLY A 92 -13.50 15.35 -9.24
C GLY A 92 -12.29 14.43 -9.05
N PRO A 93 -11.80 14.22 -7.82
CA PRO A 93 -10.57 13.48 -7.58
C PRO A 93 -10.67 12.04 -8.08
N ALA A 94 -9.62 11.55 -8.73
CA ALA A 94 -9.55 10.19 -9.27
C ALA A 94 -9.60 9.14 -8.17
N ALA A 95 -8.91 9.40 -7.06
CA ALA A 95 -8.92 8.55 -5.86
C ALA A 95 -8.73 9.43 -4.61
N THR A 96 -9.02 8.87 -3.43
CA THR A 96 -8.86 9.55 -2.15
C THR A 96 -7.63 9.00 -1.42
N GLU A 97 -6.74 9.87 -0.95
CA GLU A 97 -5.67 9.50 -0.04
C GLU A 97 -6.14 9.55 1.40
N ILE A 98 -5.87 8.50 2.18
CA ILE A 98 -6.09 8.45 3.62
C ILE A 98 -4.82 7.94 4.29
N GLU A 99 -4.25 8.75 5.16
CA GLU A 99 -3.14 8.37 6.02
C GLU A 99 -3.66 8.11 7.43
N LEU A 100 -3.31 6.95 7.99
CA LEU A 100 -3.65 6.58 9.36
C LEU A 100 -2.38 6.34 10.17
N ASP A 101 -2.32 6.94 11.34
CA ASP A 101 -1.28 6.63 12.31
C ASP A 101 -1.53 5.25 12.92
N ILE A 102 -0.49 4.39 12.92
CA ILE A 102 -0.61 3.02 13.41
C ILE A 102 -0.78 2.98 14.93
N ASP A 103 -0.21 3.94 15.65
CA ASP A 103 -0.29 4.04 17.10
C ASP A 103 -1.68 4.52 17.56
N GLU A 104 -2.37 5.28 16.70
CA GLU A 104 -3.77 5.70 16.93
C GLU A 104 -4.78 4.63 16.46
N ASN A 105 -4.41 3.79 15.47
CA ASN A 105 -5.30 2.80 14.87
C ASN A 105 -4.77 1.36 14.97
N PRO A 106 -4.32 0.88 16.16
CA PRO A 106 -3.66 -0.42 16.31
C PRO A 106 -4.58 -1.61 16.00
N SER A 107 -5.86 -1.49 16.32
CA SER A 107 -6.85 -2.54 16.07
C SER A 107 -7.09 -2.74 14.57
N LEU A 108 -7.24 -1.66 13.81
CA LEU A 108 -7.39 -1.72 12.37
C LEU A 108 -6.11 -2.24 11.70
N ALA A 109 -4.94 -1.75 12.12
CA ALA A 109 -3.65 -2.23 11.62
C ALA A 109 -3.48 -3.74 11.80
N LYS A 110 -3.89 -4.27 12.97
CA LYS A 110 -3.89 -5.71 13.26
C LYS A 110 -4.88 -6.46 12.36
N THR A 111 -6.11 -5.98 12.23
CA THR A 111 -7.16 -6.60 11.39
C THR A 111 -6.72 -6.64 9.92
N LEU A 112 -6.08 -5.58 9.43
CA LEU A 112 -5.54 -5.52 8.07
C LEU A 112 -4.19 -6.26 7.92
N GLY A 113 -3.61 -6.80 9.00
CA GLY A 113 -2.35 -7.53 8.97
C GLY A 113 -1.16 -6.65 8.57
N VAL A 114 -1.09 -5.42 9.09
CA VAL A 114 0.07 -4.53 8.91
C VAL A 114 1.22 -5.04 9.74
N LEU A 115 2.30 -5.50 9.09
CA LEU A 115 3.48 -6.08 9.74
C LEU A 115 4.69 -5.13 9.75
N SER A 116 4.66 -4.09 8.93
CA SER A 116 5.76 -3.13 8.79
C SER A 116 5.26 -1.80 8.26
N LEU A 117 6.01 -0.72 8.51
CA LEU A 117 5.73 0.60 7.95
C LEU A 117 6.79 0.99 6.89
N PRO A 118 6.37 1.71 5.87
CA PRO A 118 5.00 2.00 5.49
C PRO A 118 4.31 0.78 4.86
N THR A 119 3.00 0.65 5.03
CA THR A 119 2.15 -0.29 4.27
C THR A 119 0.99 0.49 3.66
N THR A 120 0.77 0.31 2.37
CA THR A 120 -0.28 0.96 1.61
C THR A 120 -1.26 -0.07 1.07
N PHE A 121 -2.54 0.20 1.22
CA PHE A 121 -3.66 -0.56 0.66
C PHE A 121 -4.32 0.26 -0.43
N ILE A 122 -4.66 -0.37 -1.53
CA ILE A 122 -5.51 0.21 -2.56
C ILE A 122 -6.85 -0.50 -2.46
N LEU A 123 -7.86 0.26 -2.02
CA LEU A 123 -9.23 -0.19 -1.88
C LEU A 123 -10.04 0.31 -3.07
N ASP A 124 -11.00 -0.48 -3.52
CA ASP A 124 -11.98 0.00 -4.50
C ASP A 124 -13.07 0.87 -3.84
N GLY A 125 -14.01 1.38 -4.62
CA GLY A 125 -15.07 2.25 -4.14
C GLY A 125 -16.03 1.61 -3.12
N GLU A 126 -15.97 0.28 -2.97
CA GLU A 126 -16.76 -0.52 -2.01
C GLU A 126 -15.89 -0.98 -0.81
N LEU A 127 -14.67 -0.43 -0.65
CA LEU A 127 -13.69 -0.77 0.39
C LEU A 127 -13.09 -2.17 0.27
N THR A 128 -13.21 -2.85 -0.87
CA THR A 128 -12.53 -4.12 -1.09
C THR A 128 -11.05 -3.88 -1.34
N GLU A 129 -10.18 -4.60 -0.63
CA GLU A 129 -8.74 -4.54 -0.86
C GLU A 129 -8.40 -5.18 -2.21
N ARG A 130 -7.87 -4.39 -3.12
CA ARG A 130 -7.47 -4.83 -4.45
C ARG A 130 -5.97 -5.05 -4.54
N PHE A 131 -5.20 -4.18 -3.91
CA PHE A 131 -3.74 -4.27 -3.91
C PHE A 131 -3.17 -3.87 -2.55
N ARG A 132 -2.00 -4.43 -2.25
CA ARG A 132 -1.20 -4.13 -1.06
C ARG A 132 0.24 -3.87 -1.46
N ILE A 133 0.86 -2.87 -0.83
CA ILE A 133 2.25 -2.48 -1.05
C ILE A 133 2.93 -2.36 0.30
N SER A 134 4.03 -3.08 0.51
CA SER A 134 4.88 -2.94 1.71
C SER A 134 6.14 -2.18 1.33
N GLY A 135 6.40 -1.08 2.02
CA GLY A 135 7.47 -0.15 1.68
C GLY A 135 7.00 0.98 0.75
N VAL A 136 7.94 1.75 0.21
CA VAL A 136 7.64 2.89 -0.66
C VAL A 136 7.39 2.40 -2.09
N PRO A 137 6.19 2.64 -2.65
CA PRO A 137 5.89 2.29 -4.04
C PRO A 137 6.68 3.14 -5.03
N SER A 138 6.89 2.66 -6.25
CA SER A 138 7.20 3.54 -7.37
C SER A 138 5.93 4.23 -7.88
N ALA A 139 6.06 5.42 -8.45
CA ALA A 139 4.91 6.12 -9.05
C ALA A 139 4.25 5.28 -10.16
N ALA A 140 5.05 4.61 -11.00
CA ALA A 140 4.55 3.77 -12.08
C ALA A 140 3.76 2.56 -11.58
N ASP A 141 4.23 1.91 -10.50
CA ASP A 141 3.51 0.77 -9.90
C ASP A 141 2.19 1.22 -9.28
N LEU A 142 2.17 2.37 -8.60
CA LEU A 142 0.95 2.92 -8.01
C LEU A 142 -0.07 3.35 -9.09
N GLU A 143 0.37 4.02 -10.15
CA GLU A 143 -0.47 4.34 -11.31
C GLU A 143 -1.08 3.08 -11.93
N SER A 144 -0.25 2.06 -12.16
CA SER A 144 -0.70 0.78 -12.74
C SER A 144 -1.72 0.05 -11.88
N ALA A 145 -1.62 0.16 -10.56
CA ALA A 145 -2.58 -0.43 -9.63
C ALA A 145 -3.90 0.34 -9.56
N LEU A 146 -3.87 1.65 -9.72
CA LEU A 146 -5.07 2.50 -9.72
C LEU A 146 -5.81 2.45 -11.06
N ALA A 147 -5.12 2.36 -12.20
CA ALA A 147 -5.71 2.42 -13.53
C ALA A 147 -6.95 1.51 -13.72
N PRO A 148 -6.93 0.22 -13.34
CA PRO A 148 -8.11 -0.64 -13.52
C PRO A 148 -9.30 -0.29 -12.62
N LEU A 149 -9.10 0.51 -11.58
CA LEU A 149 -10.14 0.93 -10.64
C LEU A 149 -10.78 2.26 -11.04
N LEU A 150 -10.15 3.00 -11.94
CA LEU A 150 -10.62 4.30 -12.46
C LEU A 150 -11.49 4.15 -13.71
N GLU A 151 -11.46 3.00 -14.38
CA GLU A 151 -12.28 2.74 -15.56
C GLU A 151 -13.74 2.49 -15.15
N PRO A 152 -14.70 3.35 -15.54
CA PRO A 152 -16.12 3.11 -15.26
C PRO A 152 -16.61 1.90 -16.06
N GLY A 153 -17.00 0.82 -15.36
CA GLY A 153 -17.76 -0.25 -15.96
C GLY A 153 -17.05 -1.57 -16.24
N ARG A 154 -15.90 -1.88 -15.63
CA ARG A 154 -15.36 -3.24 -15.72
C ARG A 154 -16.11 -4.18 -14.77
N PRO A 155 -16.83 -5.22 -15.31
CA PRO A 155 -17.55 -6.15 -14.47
C PRO A 155 -16.59 -6.90 -13.53
N LYS A 156 -17.06 -7.16 -12.31
CA LYS A 156 -16.42 -8.00 -11.31
C LYS A 156 -16.24 -9.41 -11.91
N SER A 157 -15.00 -9.81 -12.17
CA SER A 157 -14.66 -11.19 -12.50
C SER A 157 -14.12 -11.90 -11.26
#